data_c845ae9cb9fe23de045031da7d77465a
#
_entry.id   c845ae9cb9fe23de045031da7d77465a
#
_cell.length_a   1.000
_cell.length_b   1.000
_cell.length_c   1.000
_cell.angle_alpha   90.00
_cell.angle_beta   90.00
_cell.angle_gamma   90.00
#
_symmetry.space_group_name_H-M   'P 1'
#
loop_
_entity.id
_entity.type
_entity.pdbx_description
1 polymer ?
#
loop_
_entity_poly.entity_id
_entity_poly.type
_entity_poly.pdbx_seq_one_letter_code
_entity_poly.pdbx_strand_id
1 'polypeptide(L)'
;MIKRQDLEIKNPWWNNNEFIVPERNLPKRDLFFVLEKNLHHSLMLNIVGLRRVGKSTIQKQLIDHLLTNNKIHPNNIFYFLFDYSFQLQKPEFLDDVLFFYFKEIADKPSLNFENVVYVFLDEIQYIENWQSILKKYYDLSNKKIKFIVTGSQSLLLKRKSQESLAGRIFDYYLPPLSFREFVKIKEEKIKCLEEYDLFELPQFFGKLDQFNIYNSKEISKLSGEYIISGQFPETKNLDFPEQRNEYISESVIGKIQDDCIRIFNIEKRDEFKLFTRQLLENISSLFELTNIGREISISKKTLENYLEYLKESYVIEILYRNHRSPIKKGRMLKKIYTPCVNFTCALNHYSPKDIDKVPQAFGKIIENVIYNTLNLKYGNDNISFWKKSNKEIDFLVTKNTKQIAIEVKFSDNINLKELKTLTDYMKLKKVECGIVITKNEIGKKEVNNKTIYFIPYYLILMLI
;
A
#
# COMPACT_ATOMS: atom_id res chain seq x y z
N MET A 1 -0.09 -30.74 20.31
CA MET A 1 -0.48 -31.72 19.27
C MET A 1 -1.65 -31.14 18.52
N ILE A 2 -1.57 -31.02 17.22
CA ILE A 2 -2.62 -30.44 16.34
C ILE A 2 -3.78 -31.44 16.29
N LYS A 3 -5.00 -30.94 16.50
CA LYS A 3 -6.22 -31.77 16.40
C LYS A 3 -6.96 -31.43 15.11
N ARG A 4 -7.58 -32.44 14.50
CA ARG A 4 -8.40 -32.27 13.29
C ARG A 4 -9.49 -31.20 13.47
N GLN A 5 -10.16 -31.20 14.61
CA GLN A 5 -11.20 -30.22 14.94
C GLN A 5 -10.72 -28.78 14.90
N ASP A 6 -9.46 -28.49 15.34
CA ASP A 6 -8.91 -27.14 15.33
C ASP A 6 -8.71 -26.62 13.90
N LEU A 7 -8.43 -27.52 12.95
CA LEU A 7 -8.30 -27.18 11.53
C LEU A 7 -9.67 -27.08 10.85
N GLU A 8 -10.62 -27.94 11.18
CA GLU A 8 -11.98 -27.93 10.63
C GLU A 8 -12.73 -26.63 10.93
N ILE A 9 -12.57 -26.07 12.13
CA ILE A 9 -13.14 -24.77 12.50
C ILE A 9 -12.63 -23.65 11.55
N LYS A 10 -11.37 -23.72 11.14
CA LYS A 10 -10.78 -22.74 10.22
C LYS A 10 -11.08 -23.02 8.73
N ASN A 11 -11.53 -24.26 8.43
CA ASN A 11 -11.79 -24.74 7.07
C ASN A 11 -13.20 -25.39 6.99
N PRO A 12 -14.27 -24.65 7.28
CA PRO A 12 -15.63 -25.21 7.40
C PRO A 12 -16.15 -25.85 6.11
N TRP A 13 -15.60 -25.50 4.95
CA TRP A 13 -15.94 -26.12 3.65
C TRP A 13 -15.55 -27.59 3.53
N TRP A 14 -14.71 -28.13 4.41
CA TRP A 14 -14.38 -29.57 4.41
C TRP A 14 -15.57 -30.44 4.83
N ASN A 15 -16.41 -29.94 5.74
CA ASN A 15 -17.54 -30.67 6.29
C ASN A 15 -18.89 -30.20 5.74
N ASN A 16 -18.91 -29.06 5.03
CA ASN A 16 -20.13 -28.49 4.46
C ASN A 16 -19.89 -27.98 3.04
N ASN A 17 -20.30 -28.74 2.04
CA ASN A 17 -20.16 -28.37 0.64
C ASN A 17 -21.00 -27.14 0.22
N GLU A 18 -22.00 -26.76 1.03
CA GLU A 18 -22.82 -25.56 0.80
C GLU A 18 -22.31 -24.34 1.60
N PHE A 19 -21.14 -24.46 2.23
CA PHE A 19 -20.58 -23.36 3.00
C PHE A 19 -20.31 -22.15 2.13
N ILE A 20 -20.88 -21.02 2.56
CA ILE A 20 -20.67 -19.72 1.90
C ILE A 20 -19.61 -18.95 2.68
N VAL A 21 -18.52 -18.61 2.02
CA VAL A 21 -17.48 -17.78 2.61
C VAL A 21 -18.05 -16.39 2.92
N PRO A 22 -17.99 -15.90 4.17
CA PRO A 22 -18.61 -14.62 4.56
C PRO A 22 -18.11 -13.43 3.74
N GLU A 23 -16.85 -13.45 3.33
CA GLU A 23 -16.20 -12.38 2.56
C GLU A 23 -16.60 -12.35 1.07
N ARG A 24 -17.40 -13.31 0.58
CA ARG A 24 -17.88 -13.42 -0.82
C ARG A 24 -18.50 -12.11 -1.32
N ASN A 25 -19.37 -11.50 -0.50
CA ASN A 25 -20.16 -10.33 -0.86
C ASN A 25 -19.45 -9.00 -0.55
N LEU A 26 -18.25 -9.04 0.02
CA LEU A 26 -17.47 -7.82 0.22
C LEU A 26 -16.89 -7.33 -1.12
N PRO A 27 -16.78 -6.02 -1.32
CA PRO A 27 -16.19 -5.46 -2.53
C PRO A 27 -14.79 -6.01 -2.78
N LYS A 28 -14.55 -6.50 -3.99
CA LYS A 28 -13.24 -7.01 -4.38
C LYS A 28 -12.28 -5.88 -4.65
N ARG A 29 -11.08 -5.98 -4.10
CA ARG A 29 -9.96 -5.09 -4.37
C ARG A 29 -9.42 -5.35 -5.79
N ASP A 30 -8.84 -4.35 -6.43
CA ASP A 30 -8.28 -4.50 -7.78
C ASP A 30 -7.19 -5.59 -7.82
N LEU A 31 -6.41 -5.75 -6.74
CA LEU A 31 -5.43 -6.84 -6.61
C LEU A 31 -6.06 -8.24 -6.65
N PHE A 32 -7.31 -8.42 -6.23
CA PHE A 32 -7.99 -9.72 -6.31
C PHE A 32 -7.98 -10.26 -7.75
N PHE A 33 -8.30 -9.45 -8.75
CA PHE A 33 -8.36 -9.87 -10.15
C PHE A 33 -6.99 -10.21 -10.73
N VAL A 34 -5.93 -9.59 -10.21
CA VAL A 34 -4.56 -9.94 -10.58
C VAL A 34 -4.18 -11.29 -10.00
N LEU A 35 -4.48 -11.54 -8.73
CA LEU A 35 -4.17 -12.80 -8.06
C LEU A 35 -4.98 -13.97 -8.61
N GLU A 36 -6.28 -13.75 -8.90
CA GLU A 36 -7.16 -14.73 -9.53
C GLU A 36 -6.55 -15.29 -10.83
N LYS A 37 -6.08 -14.41 -11.71
CA LYS A 37 -5.39 -14.81 -12.96
C LYS A 37 -4.12 -15.61 -12.73
N ASN A 38 -3.46 -15.41 -11.59
CA ASN A 38 -2.19 -16.04 -11.24
C ASN A 38 -2.34 -17.33 -10.39
N LEU A 39 -3.57 -17.75 -10.05
CA LEU A 39 -3.82 -19.00 -9.35
C LEU A 39 -3.36 -20.24 -10.13
N HIS A 40 -3.38 -20.19 -11.44
CA HIS A 40 -3.00 -21.31 -12.31
C HIS A 40 -1.49 -21.48 -12.48
N HIS A 41 -0.70 -20.46 -12.15
CA HIS A 41 0.75 -20.56 -12.21
C HIS A 41 1.29 -21.34 -11.02
N SER A 42 2.35 -22.13 -11.22
CA SER A 42 2.97 -22.92 -10.16
C SER A 42 3.63 -22.07 -9.06
N LEU A 43 4.01 -20.83 -9.37
CA LEU A 43 4.73 -19.97 -8.41
C LEU A 43 3.83 -19.59 -7.22
N MET A 44 4.44 -19.48 -6.04
CA MET A 44 3.79 -19.03 -4.83
C MET A 44 3.38 -17.56 -4.95
N LEU A 45 2.28 -17.16 -4.31
CA LEU A 45 1.83 -15.77 -4.25
C LEU A 45 2.01 -15.26 -2.83
N ASN A 46 2.70 -14.15 -2.67
CA ASN A 46 2.87 -13.47 -1.39
C ASN A 46 2.16 -12.12 -1.43
N ILE A 47 1.16 -11.94 -0.59
CA ILE A 47 0.40 -10.69 -0.46
C ILE A 47 0.95 -9.91 0.72
N VAL A 48 1.65 -8.83 0.44
CA VAL A 48 2.26 -7.96 1.45
C VAL A 48 1.58 -6.60 1.50
N GLY A 49 1.67 -5.92 2.63
CA GLY A 49 1.08 -4.60 2.82
C GLY A 49 0.74 -4.32 4.27
N LEU A 50 0.29 -3.10 4.55
CA LEU A 50 -0.09 -2.66 5.88
C LEU A 50 -1.08 -3.61 6.56
N ARG A 51 -1.09 -3.58 7.87
CA ARG A 51 -2.12 -4.25 8.66
C ARG A 51 -3.50 -3.66 8.35
N ARG A 52 -4.55 -4.51 8.29
CA ARG A 52 -5.97 -4.13 8.08
C ARG A 52 -6.33 -3.53 6.70
N VAL A 53 -5.49 -3.72 5.69
CA VAL A 53 -5.82 -3.31 4.30
C VAL A 53 -6.66 -4.33 3.53
N GLY A 54 -6.95 -5.51 4.12
CA GLY A 54 -7.80 -6.55 3.53
C GLY A 54 -7.06 -7.75 2.94
N LYS A 55 -5.81 -8.05 3.35
CA LYS A 55 -5.05 -9.22 2.87
C LYS A 55 -5.78 -10.54 3.11
N SER A 56 -6.25 -10.78 4.35
CA SER A 56 -7.02 -11.97 4.72
C SER A 56 -8.34 -12.06 3.97
N THR A 57 -8.99 -10.92 3.75
CA THR A 57 -10.23 -10.84 2.96
C THR A 57 -10.02 -11.32 1.53
N ILE A 58 -8.93 -10.87 0.87
CA ILE A 58 -8.58 -11.36 -0.48
C ILE A 58 -8.34 -12.86 -0.47
N GLN A 59 -7.60 -13.43 0.52
CA GLN A 59 -7.41 -14.88 0.61
C GLN A 59 -8.75 -15.61 0.71
N LYS A 60 -9.67 -15.14 1.56
CA LYS A 60 -11.00 -15.73 1.70
C LYS A 60 -11.83 -15.63 0.42
N GLN A 61 -11.77 -14.51 -0.29
CA GLN A 61 -12.42 -14.36 -1.58
C GLN A 61 -11.82 -15.27 -2.65
N LEU A 62 -10.50 -15.52 -2.65
CA LEU A 62 -9.86 -16.48 -3.54
C LEU A 62 -10.27 -17.91 -3.22
N ILE A 63 -10.43 -18.28 -1.93
CA ILE A 63 -10.97 -19.57 -1.51
C ILE A 63 -12.39 -19.74 -2.04
N ASP A 64 -13.25 -18.73 -1.86
CA ASP A 64 -14.61 -18.76 -2.40
C ASP A 64 -14.62 -18.97 -3.92
N HIS A 65 -13.76 -18.24 -4.64
CA HIS A 65 -13.62 -18.39 -6.09
C HIS A 65 -13.19 -19.81 -6.49
N LEU A 66 -12.25 -20.42 -5.79
CA LEU A 66 -11.79 -21.79 -6.05
C LEU A 66 -12.91 -22.82 -5.81
N LEU A 67 -13.69 -22.65 -4.75
CA LEU A 67 -14.81 -23.54 -4.42
C LEU A 67 -15.96 -23.45 -5.43
N THR A 68 -16.33 -22.22 -5.82
CA THR A 68 -17.54 -21.96 -6.61
C THR A 68 -17.31 -21.93 -8.11
N ASN A 69 -16.33 -21.17 -8.57
CA ASN A 69 -16.08 -20.97 -9.99
C ASN A 69 -15.20 -22.10 -10.58
N ASN A 70 -14.11 -22.45 -9.87
CA ASN A 70 -13.20 -23.49 -10.33
C ASN A 70 -13.63 -24.90 -9.90
N LYS A 71 -14.60 -25.02 -8.99
CA LYS A 71 -15.12 -26.30 -8.46
C LYS A 71 -14.02 -27.22 -7.91
N ILE A 72 -13.04 -26.63 -7.26
CA ILE A 72 -11.95 -27.39 -6.63
C ILE A 72 -12.52 -28.15 -5.43
N HIS A 73 -12.13 -29.41 -5.30
CA HIS A 73 -12.57 -30.24 -4.18
C HIS A 73 -12.19 -29.61 -2.85
N PRO A 74 -13.13 -29.47 -1.89
CA PRO A 74 -12.90 -28.76 -0.62
C PRO A 74 -11.63 -29.19 0.12
N ASN A 75 -11.33 -30.50 0.16
CA ASN A 75 -10.13 -31.03 0.82
C ASN A 75 -8.80 -30.63 0.14
N ASN A 76 -8.85 -30.12 -1.09
CA ASN A 76 -7.68 -29.57 -1.79
C ASN A 76 -7.46 -28.08 -1.50
N ILE A 77 -8.23 -27.50 -0.57
CA ILE A 77 -8.10 -26.10 -0.16
C ILE A 77 -7.89 -26.07 1.34
N PHE A 78 -6.75 -25.54 1.76
CA PHE A 78 -6.36 -25.38 3.15
C PHE A 78 -6.12 -23.92 3.51
N TYR A 79 -6.66 -23.47 4.64
CA TYR A 79 -6.40 -22.14 5.19
C TYR A 79 -5.94 -22.24 6.64
N PHE A 80 -4.90 -21.48 6.98
CA PHE A 80 -4.42 -21.34 8.34
C PHE A 80 -3.97 -19.91 8.63
N LEU A 81 -4.47 -19.36 9.74
CA LEU A 81 -4.07 -18.06 10.28
C LEU A 81 -3.08 -18.29 11.42
N PHE A 82 -1.89 -17.72 11.31
CA PHE A 82 -0.92 -17.67 12.39
C PHE A 82 -1.17 -16.42 13.23
N ASP A 83 -1.30 -16.61 14.54
CA ASP A 83 -1.36 -15.51 15.50
C ASP A 83 -0.10 -15.50 16.38
N TYR A 84 0.06 -14.40 17.11
CA TYR A 84 1.21 -14.23 17.98
C TYR A 84 0.99 -15.01 19.30
N SER A 85 1.30 -16.31 19.29
CA SER A 85 1.46 -17.09 20.53
C SER A 85 2.88 -17.67 20.59
N PHE A 86 3.46 -17.77 21.78
CA PHE A 86 4.81 -18.33 21.98
C PHE A 86 5.00 -19.74 21.41
N GLN A 87 3.92 -20.52 21.34
CA GLN A 87 3.94 -21.88 20.80
C GLN A 87 3.99 -21.94 19.27
N LEU A 88 3.57 -20.87 18.57
CA LEU A 88 3.40 -20.84 17.11
C LEU A 88 4.63 -20.30 16.37
N GLN A 89 5.63 -19.73 17.07
CA GLN A 89 6.80 -19.15 16.43
C GLN A 89 7.81 -20.16 15.91
N LYS A 90 7.78 -21.40 16.38
CA LYS A 90 8.73 -22.43 15.99
C LYS A 90 8.46 -22.93 14.58
N PRO A 91 9.51 -23.07 13.73
CA PRO A 91 9.37 -23.61 12.37
C PRO A 91 8.69 -24.98 12.34
N GLU A 92 8.95 -25.82 13.33
CA GLU A 92 8.39 -27.17 13.48
C GLU A 92 6.87 -27.13 13.51
N PHE A 93 6.26 -26.09 14.09
CA PHE A 93 4.81 -25.98 14.14
C PHE A 93 4.19 -25.88 12.74
N LEU A 94 4.79 -25.10 11.83
CA LEU A 94 4.33 -25.00 10.44
C LEU A 94 4.49 -26.35 9.72
N ASP A 95 5.61 -27.03 9.93
CA ASP A 95 5.86 -28.35 9.34
C ASP A 95 4.82 -29.38 9.84
N ASP A 96 4.52 -29.39 11.14
CA ASP A 96 3.50 -30.25 11.75
C ASP A 96 2.09 -29.96 11.20
N VAL A 97 1.72 -28.67 11.07
CA VAL A 97 0.41 -28.27 10.52
C VAL A 97 0.25 -28.75 9.08
N LEU A 98 1.26 -28.53 8.25
CA LEU A 98 1.24 -28.95 6.86
C LEU A 98 1.27 -30.47 6.70
N PHE A 99 2.11 -31.15 7.48
CA PHE A 99 2.18 -32.61 7.47
C PHE A 99 0.84 -33.24 7.90
N PHE A 100 0.22 -32.72 8.95
CA PHE A 100 -1.09 -33.18 9.42
C PHE A 100 -2.16 -32.99 8.34
N TYR A 101 -2.21 -31.81 7.70
CA TYR A 101 -3.16 -31.54 6.63
C TYR A 101 -2.98 -32.50 5.44
N PHE A 102 -1.76 -32.68 4.95
CA PHE A 102 -1.50 -33.54 3.80
C PHE A 102 -1.78 -35.02 4.09
N LYS A 103 -1.52 -35.46 5.32
CA LYS A 103 -1.75 -36.85 5.74
C LYS A 103 -3.22 -37.15 6.02
N GLU A 104 -3.88 -36.32 6.85
CA GLU A 104 -5.17 -36.66 7.44
C GLU A 104 -6.38 -36.07 6.67
N ILE A 105 -6.17 -35.03 5.86
CA ILE A 105 -7.28 -34.33 5.17
C ILE A 105 -7.15 -34.52 3.65
N ALA A 106 -6.01 -34.20 3.07
CA ALA A 106 -5.77 -34.41 1.64
C ALA A 106 -5.50 -35.87 1.26
N ASP A 107 -5.29 -36.73 2.26
CA ASP A 107 -5.00 -38.17 2.10
C ASP A 107 -3.84 -38.47 1.14
N LYS A 108 -2.79 -37.66 1.20
CA LYS A 108 -1.60 -37.74 0.32
C LYS A 108 -0.31 -37.56 1.13
N PRO A 109 0.00 -38.51 2.05
CA PRO A 109 1.21 -38.39 2.89
C PRO A 109 2.52 -38.39 2.10
N SER A 110 2.52 -38.98 0.91
CA SER A 110 3.67 -39.00 -0.01
C SER A 110 3.82 -37.74 -0.86
N LEU A 111 2.93 -36.75 -0.71
CA LEU A 111 2.88 -35.49 -1.49
C LEU A 111 2.75 -35.71 -3.02
N ASN A 112 2.28 -36.87 -3.44
CA ASN A 112 2.03 -37.18 -4.85
C ASN A 112 0.59 -36.81 -5.21
N PHE A 113 0.39 -35.59 -5.70
CA PHE A 113 -0.91 -35.05 -6.06
C PHE A 113 -1.19 -35.19 -7.57
N GLU A 114 -2.39 -35.63 -7.91
CA GLU A 114 -2.90 -35.60 -9.28
C GLU A 114 -3.31 -34.16 -9.68
N ASN A 115 -4.04 -33.49 -8.78
CA ASN A 115 -4.54 -32.14 -8.93
C ASN A 115 -3.76 -31.15 -8.05
N VAL A 116 -3.87 -29.87 -8.37
CA VAL A 116 -3.27 -28.81 -7.56
C VAL A 116 -3.99 -28.70 -6.21
N VAL A 117 -3.20 -28.58 -5.15
CA VAL A 117 -3.66 -28.29 -3.79
C VAL A 117 -3.32 -26.86 -3.44
N TYR A 118 -4.30 -26.11 -2.95
CA TYR A 118 -4.18 -24.69 -2.61
C TYR A 118 -4.01 -24.53 -1.10
N VAL A 119 -2.91 -23.90 -0.69
CA VAL A 119 -2.56 -23.69 0.72
C VAL A 119 -2.47 -22.20 1.00
N PHE A 120 -3.40 -21.69 1.78
CA PHE A 120 -3.48 -20.31 2.22
C PHE A 120 -2.94 -20.18 3.64
N LEU A 121 -1.87 -19.41 3.81
CA LEU A 121 -1.22 -19.18 5.10
C LEU A 121 -1.25 -17.68 5.39
N ASP A 122 -2.01 -17.29 6.39
CA ASP A 122 -2.24 -15.91 6.75
C ASP A 122 -1.32 -15.48 7.90
N GLU A 123 -0.74 -14.28 7.81
CA GLU A 123 0.22 -13.69 8.77
C GLU A 123 1.45 -14.59 9.05
N ILE A 124 2.02 -15.18 7.98
CA ILE A 124 3.11 -16.17 8.07
C ILE A 124 4.42 -15.61 8.67
N GLN A 125 4.57 -14.27 8.73
CA GLN A 125 5.76 -13.64 9.32
C GLN A 125 5.98 -13.98 10.80
N TYR A 126 4.98 -14.52 11.49
CA TYR A 126 5.13 -14.97 12.87
C TYR A 126 5.88 -16.31 13.01
N ILE A 127 6.16 -16.99 11.91
CA ILE A 127 6.91 -18.24 11.88
C ILE A 127 8.33 -18.00 11.37
N GLU A 128 9.33 -18.38 12.19
CA GLU A 128 10.71 -18.29 11.75
C GLU A 128 11.00 -19.31 10.63
N ASN A 129 11.84 -18.91 9.67
CA ASN A 129 12.32 -19.77 8.58
C ASN A 129 11.22 -20.49 7.76
N TRP A 130 10.00 -19.96 7.76
CA TRP A 130 8.86 -20.51 7.01
C TRP A 130 9.19 -20.75 5.53
N GLN A 131 10.08 -19.94 4.94
CA GLN A 131 10.48 -20.04 3.55
C GLN A 131 11.13 -21.40 3.24
N SER A 132 11.97 -21.91 4.11
CA SER A 132 12.63 -23.20 3.94
C SER A 132 11.64 -24.36 3.99
N ILE A 133 10.61 -24.22 4.84
CA ILE A 133 9.54 -25.22 4.95
C ILE A 133 8.68 -25.22 3.70
N LEU A 134 8.21 -24.07 3.23
CA LEU A 134 7.42 -24.02 2.00
C LEU A 134 8.20 -24.51 0.78
N LYS A 135 9.50 -24.17 0.71
CA LYS A 135 10.38 -24.69 -0.34
C LYS A 135 10.43 -26.21 -0.35
N LYS A 136 10.60 -26.84 0.83
CA LYS A 136 10.59 -28.30 0.99
C LYS A 136 9.33 -28.91 0.38
N TYR A 137 8.15 -28.45 0.78
CA TYR A 137 6.88 -28.99 0.28
C TYR A 137 6.64 -28.68 -1.20
N TYR A 138 7.02 -27.50 -1.67
CA TYR A 138 6.90 -27.12 -3.08
C TYR A 138 7.74 -28.01 -3.99
N ASP A 139 8.99 -28.24 -3.63
CA ASP A 139 9.91 -29.08 -4.42
C ASP A 139 9.50 -30.57 -4.35
N LEU A 140 9.11 -31.09 -3.18
CA LEU A 140 8.67 -32.49 -3.01
C LEU A 140 7.36 -32.83 -3.73
N SER A 141 6.45 -31.86 -3.89
CA SER A 141 5.16 -32.06 -4.57
C SER A 141 5.21 -31.86 -6.09
N ASN A 142 6.38 -31.74 -6.70
CA ASN A 142 6.53 -31.39 -8.11
C ASN A 142 5.73 -30.12 -8.49
N LYS A 143 5.74 -29.11 -7.62
CA LYS A 143 5.03 -27.83 -7.80
C LYS A 143 3.49 -27.97 -7.84
N LYS A 144 2.94 -29.06 -7.34
CA LYS A 144 1.48 -29.27 -7.24
C LYS A 144 0.84 -28.62 -6.02
N ILE A 145 1.64 -28.05 -5.10
CA ILE A 145 1.13 -27.24 -4.01
C ILE A 145 1.25 -25.77 -4.40
N LYS A 146 0.11 -25.08 -4.46
CA LYS A 146 0.00 -23.65 -4.70
C LYS A 146 -0.09 -22.94 -3.36
N PHE A 147 0.99 -22.31 -2.92
CA PHE A 147 0.99 -21.50 -1.70
C PHE A 147 0.55 -20.07 -1.99
N ILE A 148 -0.39 -19.57 -1.18
CA ILE A 148 -0.81 -18.17 -1.14
C ILE A 148 -0.61 -17.69 0.28
N VAL A 149 0.41 -16.86 0.50
CA VAL A 149 0.79 -16.41 1.84
C VAL A 149 0.51 -14.92 2.01
N THR A 150 0.26 -14.50 3.25
CA THR A 150 0.20 -13.07 3.58
C THR A 150 1.19 -12.69 4.67
N GLY A 151 1.59 -11.42 4.67
CA GLY A 151 2.38 -10.84 5.74
C GLY A 151 2.28 -9.32 5.78
N SER A 152 2.35 -8.77 6.99
CA SER A 152 2.28 -7.32 7.21
C SER A 152 3.64 -6.62 7.15
N GLN A 153 4.74 -7.35 6.89
CA GLN A 153 6.09 -6.80 6.85
C GLN A 153 6.91 -7.34 5.67
N SER A 154 7.60 -6.42 4.99
CA SER A 154 8.29 -6.74 3.74
C SER A 154 9.65 -7.39 3.89
N LEU A 155 10.45 -7.05 4.91
CA LEU A 155 11.86 -7.44 4.95
C LEU A 155 12.14 -8.82 5.50
N LEU A 156 11.42 -9.22 6.54
CA LEU A 156 11.53 -10.61 6.97
C LEU A 156 11.11 -11.55 5.84
N LEU A 157 10.17 -11.06 5.01
CA LEU A 157 9.74 -11.75 3.81
C LEU A 157 10.76 -11.58 2.67
N LYS A 158 11.26 -10.35 2.39
CA LYS A 158 12.16 -10.10 1.23
C LYS A 158 13.57 -10.64 1.41
N ARG A 159 14.28 -10.36 2.51
CA ARG A 159 15.70 -10.80 2.64
C ARG A 159 15.83 -12.32 2.71
N LYS A 160 15.01 -12.98 3.54
CA LYS A 160 15.05 -14.44 3.68
C LYS A 160 14.38 -15.15 2.50
N SER A 161 13.36 -14.57 1.85
CA SER A 161 12.70 -15.16 0.69
C SER A 161 13.54 -15.06 -0.58
N GLN A 162 14.29 -13.97 -0.77
CA GLN A 162 15.20 -13.83 -1.92
C GLN A 162 16.30 -14.88 -1.97
N GLU A 163 16.77 -15.34 -0.80
CA GLU A 163 17.81 -16.39 -0.75
C GLU A 163 17.22 -17.80 -0.89
N SER A 164 16.10 -18.11 -0.24
CA SER A 164 15.56 -19.48 -0.20
C SER A 164 14.43 -19.75 -1.22
N LEU A 165 13.63 -18.76 -1.56
CA LEU A 165 12.50 -18.88 -2.51
C LEU A 165 12.73 -18.14 -3.84
N ALA A 166 14.00 -17.81 -4.17
CA ALA A 166 14.33 -17.14 -5.42
C ALA A 166 13.76 -17.90 -6.63
N GLY A 167 13.00 -17.21 -7.47
CA GLY A 167 12.33 -17.80 -8.65
C GLY A 167 11.13 -18.69 -8.35
N ARG A 168 10.66 -18.77 -7.09
CA ARG A 168 9.50 -19.59 -6.70
C ARG A 168 8.32 -18.79 -6.15
N ILE A 169 8.50 -17.48 -5.87
CA ILE A 169 7.50 -16.63 -5.22
C ILE A 169 7.39 -15.29 -5.93
N PHE A 170 6.17 -14.78 -6.08
CA PHE A 170 5.86 -13.42 -6.50
C PHE A 170 5.29 -12.63 -5.35
N ASP A 171 5.86 -11.44 -5.10
CA ASP A 171 5.37 -10.49 -4.11
C ASP A 171 4.35 -9.53 -4.74
N TYR A 172 3.17 -9.46 -4.15
CA TYR A 172 2.10 -8.55 -4.53
C TYR A 172 1.81 -7.58 -3.38
N TYR A 173 2.08 -6.32 -3.62
CA TYR A 173 1.78 -5.28 -2.63
C TYR A 173 0.30 -4.89 -2.68
N LEU A 174 -0.39 -5.02 -1.54
CA LEU A 174 -1.74 -4.52 -1.34
C LEU A 174 -1.65 -3.18 -0.61
N PRO A 175 -1.84 -2.05 -1.31
CA PRO A 175 -1.85 -0.73 -0.68
C PRO A 175 -3.11 -0.53 0.18
N PRO A 176 -3.18 0.52 1.01
CA PRO A 176 -4.45 1.06 1.48
C PRO A 176 -5.41 1.28 0.30
N LEU A 177 -6.72 1.40 0.55
CA LEU A 177 -7.67 1.64 -0.55
C LEU A 177 -7.21 2.81 -1.42
N SER A 178 -7.20 2.60 -2.74
CA SER A 178 -7.07 3.72 -3.67
C SER A 178 -8.36 4.56 -3.66
N PHE A 179 -8.29 5.80 -4.12
CA PHE A 179 -9.50 6.63 -4.19
C PHE A 179 -10.55 6.02 -5.13
N ARG A 180 -10.11 5.40 -6.22
CA ARG A 180 -11.01 4.68 -7.15
C ARG A 180 -11.73 3.52 -6.47
N GLU A 181 -11.02 2.70 -5.70
CA GLU A 181 -11.62 1.61 -4.93
C GLU A 181 -12.58 2.15 -3.87
N PHE A 182 -12.22 3.24 -3.18
CA PHE A 182 -13.08 3.89 -2.20
C PHE A 182 -14.38 4.40 -2.84
N VAL A 183 -14.31 5.07 -3.99
CA VAL A 183 -15.49 5.55 -4.73
C VAL A 183 -16.36 4.37 -5.17
N LYS A 184 -15.79 3.31 -5.74
CA LYS A 184 -16.54 2.08 -6.10
C LYS A 184 -17.29 1.48 -4.91
N ILE A 185 -16.72 1.55 -3.70
CA ILE A 185 -17.32 1.00 -2.48
C ILE A 185 -18.43 1.92 -1.93
N LYS A 186 -18.26 3.23 -2.05
CA LYS A 186 -19.15 4.23 -1.45
C LYS A 186 -20.31 4.63 -2.36
N GLU A 187 -20.05 4.77 -3.65
CA GLU A 187 -20.98 5.38 -4.60
C GLU A 187 -20.95 4.66 -5.95
N GLU A 188 -21.82 3.66 -6.09
CA GLU A 188 -21.90 2.83 -7.31
C GLU A 188 -22.33 3.63 -8.56
N LYS A 189 -22.96 4.79 -8.38
CA LYS A 189 -23.46 5.62 -9.49
C LYS A 189 -22.34 6.39 -10.20
N ILE A 190 -21.24 6.64 -9.53
CA ILE A 190 -20.11 7.34 -10.15
C ILE A 190 -19.32 6.36 -11.00
N LYS A 191 -19.47 6.50 -12.30
CA LYS A 191 -18.66 5.72 -13.24
C LYS A 191 -17.23 6.27 -13.23
N CYS A 192 -16.29 5.49 -12.69
CA CYS A 192 -14.88 5.88 -12.67
C CYS A 192 -14.37 6.09 -14.10
N LEU A 193 -13.47 7.07 -14.24
CA LEU A 193 -12.71 7.26 -15.49
C LEU A 193 -11.91 6.01 -15.82
N GLU A 194 -11.61 5.80 -17.08
CA GLU A 194 -10.57 4.87 -17.49
C GLU A 194 -9.22 5.31 -16.91
N GLU A 195 -8.32 4.35 -16.69
CA GLU A 195 -6.96 4.70 -16.28
C GLU A 195 -6.19 5.31 -17.45
N TYR A 196 -5.61 6.47 -17.20
CA TYR A 196 -4.80 7.18 -18.19
C TYR A 196 -3.37 7.37 -17.72
N ASP A 197 -2.46 7.42 -18.68
CA ASP A 197 -1.06 7.78 -18.44
C ASP A 197 -0.89 9.31 -18.50
N LEU A 198 -0.32 9.91 -17.46
CA LEU A 198 -0.09 11.35 -17.43
C LEU A 198 0.81 11.85 -18.59
N PHE A 199 1.62 10.96 -19.18
CA PHE A 199 2.40 11.28 -20.38
C PHE A 199 1.55 11.44 -21.64
N GLU A 200 0.28 11.00 -21.60
CA GLU A 200 -0.71 11.14 -22.66
C GLU A 200 -1.76 12.21 -22.34
N LEU A 201 -1.55 13.00 -21.28
CA LEU A 201 -2.49 14.02 -20.80
C LEU A 201 -3.04 14.94 -21.91
N PRO A 202 -2.25 15.43 -22.89
CA PRO A 202 -2.78 16.25 -23.96
C PRO A 202 -3.93 15.61 -24.75
N GLN A 203 -3.93 14.27 -24.85
CA GLN A 203 -4.90 13.51 -25.67
C GLN A 203 -6.23 13.32 -24.94
N PHE A 204 -6.23 13.22 -23.62
CA PHE A 204 -7.44 12.96 -22.85
C PHE A 204 -7.92 14.13 -21.98
N PHE A 205 -7.21 15.26 -21.97
CA PHE A 205 -7.56 16.41 -21.12
C PHE A 205 -9.01 16.89 -21.32
N GLY A 206 -9.52 16.87 -22.56
CA GLY A 206 -10.92 17.22 -22.83
C GLY A 206 -11.92 16.28 -22.17
N LYS A 207 -11.63 14.97 -22.12
CA LYS A 207 -12.49 13.99 -21.41
C LYS A 207 -12.45 14.23 -19.90
N LEU A 208 -11.28 14.60 -19.37
CA LEU A 208 -11.11 14.91 -17.96
C LEU A 208 -11.91 16.15 -17.56
N ASP A 209 -11.86 17.20 -18.37
CA ASP A 209 -12.61 18.44 -18.15
C ASP A 209 -14.13 18.18 -18.21
N GLN A 210 -14.59 17.43 -19.20
CA GLN A 210 -16.00 17.02 -19.29
C GLN A 210 -16.44 16.21 -18.06
N PHE A 211 -15.63 15.27 -17.61
CA PHE A 211 -15.91 14.48 -16.41
C PHE A 211 -16.01 15.37 -15.16
N ASN A 212 -15.13 16.36 -15.04
CA ASN A 212 -15.15 17.33 -13.96
C ASN A 212 -16.44 18.15 -13.91
N ILE A 213 -16.92 18.62 -15.06
CA ILE A 213 -18.17 19.40 -15.15
C ILE A 213 -19.35 18.64 -14.51
N TYR A 214 -19.44 17.34 -14.75
CA TYR A 214 -20.58 16.55 -14.27
C TYR A 214 -20.43 16.03 -12.83
N ASN A 215 -19.18 15.82 -12.34
CA ASN A 215 -18.97 15.04 -11.12
C ASN A 215 -18.17 15.79 -10.03
N SER A 216 -17.66 17.01 -10.29
CA SER A 216 -16.72 17.71 -9.40
C SER A 216 -17.20 17.84 -7.97
N LYS A 217 -18.47 18.23 -7.75
CA LYS A 217 -19.02 18.45 -6.41
C LYS A 217 -19.01 17.17 -5.56
N GLU A 218 -19.42 16.06 -6.15
CA GLU A 218 -19.55 14.79 -5.43
C GLU A 218 -18.17 14.15 -5.21
N ILE A 219 -17.31 14.15 -6.24
CA ILE A 219 -15.97 13.60 -6.15
C ILE A 219 -15.10 14.41 -5.20
N SER A 220 -15.20 15.73 -5.20
CA SER A 220 -14.50 16.59 -4.23
C SER A 220 -14.93 16.29 -2.79
N LYS A 221 -16.23 16.07 -2.53
CA LYS A 221 -16.73 15.65 -1.22
C LYS A 221 -16.16 14.28 -0.82
N LEU A 222 -16.27 13.29 -1.71
CA LEU A 222 -15.75 11.93 -1.46
C LEU A 222 -14.24 11.92 -1.24
N SER A 223 -13.49 12.78 -1.95
CA SER A 223 -12.04 12.87 -1.76
C SER A 223 -11.68 13.43 -0.38
N GLY A 224 -12.46 14.36 0.15
CA GLY A 224 -12.32 14.84 1.52
C GLY A 224 -12.55 13.72 2.56
N GLU A 225 -13.60 12.92 2.41
CA GLU A 225 -13.86 11.75 3.26
C GLU A 225 -12.71 10.71 3.16
N TYR A 226 -12.28 10.43 1.94
CA TYR A 226 -11.19 9.50 1.68
C TYR A 226 -9.88 9.90 2.36
N ILE A 227 -9.49 11.17 2.23
CA ILE A 227 -8.26 11.70 2.82
C ILE A 227 -8.30 11.64 4.35
N ILE A 228 -9.44 11.90 4.96
CA ILE A 228 -9.56 11.88 6.42
C ILE A 228 -9.51 10.45 6.97
N SER A 229 -10.29 9.53 6.42
CA SER A 229 -10.44 8.18 7.00
C SER A 229 -10.77 7.06 6.01
N GLY A 230 -10.81 7.34 4.70
CA GLY A 230 -11.34 6.40 3.71
C GLY A 230 -10.35 5.35 3.20
N GLN A 231 -9.11 5.30 3.69
CA GLN A 231 -8.08 4.39 3.15
C GLN A 231 -8.11 2.97 3.75
N PHE A 232 -8.91 2.75 4.81
CA PHE A 232 -9.11 1.42 5.39
C PHE A 232 -10.54 0.93 5.14
N PRO A 233 -10.74 -0.32 4.66
CA PRO A 233 -12.09 -0.84 4.39
C PRO A 233 -13.02 -0.83 5.61
N GLU A 234 -12.47 -1.09 6.80
CA GLU A 234 -13.22 -1.18 8.06
C GLU A 234 -13.83 0.16 8.50
N THR A 235 -13.21 1.29 8.14
CA THR A 235 -13.73 2.62 8.53
C THR A 235 -15.10 2.94 7.92
N LYS A 236 -15.51 2.19 6.88
CA LYS A 236 -16.88 2.29 6.32
C LYS A 236 -17.96 1.92 7.35
N ASN A 237 -17.63 1.01 8.28
CA ASN A 237 -18.55 0.48 9.28
C ASN A 237 -18.60 1.34 10.56
N LEU A 238 -17.85 2.43 10.61
CA LEU A 238 -17.76 3.34 11.75
C LEU A 238 -18.49 4.65 11.43
N ASP A 239 -19.53 4.97 12.18
CA ASP A 239 -20.40 6.12 11.88
C ASP A 239 -19.78 7.45 12.29
N PHE A 240 -19.07 7.49 13.42
CA PHE A 240 -18.54 8.72 13.99
C PHE A 240 -17.08 8.97 13.65
N PRO A 241 -16.68 10.22 13.35
CA PRO A 241 -15.29 10.59 13.07
C PRO A 241 -14.32 10.22 14.19
N GLU A 242 -14.75 10.37 15.44
CA GLU A 242 -13.96 10.04 16.63
C GLU A 242 -13.62 8.54 16.68
N GLN A 243 -14.59 7.67 16.39
CA GLN A 243 -14.37 6.22 16.31
C GLN A 243 -13.40 5.84 15.19
N ARG A 244 -13.45 6.53 14.05
CA ARG A 244 -12.52 6.30 12.94
C ARG A 244 -11.10 6.72 13.32
N ASN A 245 -10.94 7.87 13.99
CA ASN A 245 -9.64 8.34 14.44
C ASN A 245 -9.05 7.40 15.50
N GLU A 246 -9.84 6.97 16.48
CA GLU A 246 -9.44 5.99 17.50
C GLU A 246 -9.05 4.65 16.86
N TYR A 247 -9.88 4.14 15.93
CA TYR A 247 -9.56 2.93 15.20
C TYR A 247 -8.23 3.02 14.46
N ILE A 248 -7.95 4.12 13.76
CA ILE A 248 -6.72 4.30 13.01
C ILE A 248 -5.53 4.47 13.96
N SER A 249 -5.63 5.28 15.00
CA SER A 249 -4.53 5.54 15.93
C SER A 249 -4.20 4.33 16.80
N GLU A 250 -5.20 3.72 17.43
CA GLU A 250 -4.99 2.63 18.40
C GLU A 250 -4.94 1.26 17.71
N SER A 251 -5.97 0.96 16.90
CA SER A 251 -6.11 -0.37 16.31
C SER A 251 -5.23 -0.61 15.07
N VAL A 252 -4.75 0.45 14.40
CA VAL A 252 -3.85 0.31 13.25
C VAL A 252 -2.44 0.73 13.63
N ILE A 253 -2.18 2.03 13.89
CA ILE A 253 -0.84 2.53 14.17
C ILE A 253 -0.26 1.87 15.42
N GLY A 254 -0.99 1.83 16.54
CA GLY A 254 -0.54 1.20 17.78
C GLY A 254 -0.14 -0.26 17.58
N LYS A 255 -0.95 -1.03 16.84
CA LYS A 255 -0.63 -2.43 16.54
C LYS A 255 0.56 -2.60 15.60
N ILE A 256 0.74 -1.72 14.61
CA ILE A 256 1.92 -1.74 13.75
C ILE A 256 3.17 -1.44 14.57
N GLN A 257 3.13 -0.46 15.47
CA GLN A 257 4.24 -0.13 16.36
C GLN A 257 4.60 -1.32 17.27
N ASP A 258 3.60 -1.97 17.86
CA ASP A 258 3.82 -3.14 18.70
C ASP A 258 4.42 -4.31 17.92
N ASP A 259 3.96 -4.55 16.69
CA ASP A 259 4.54 -5.55 15.80
C ASP A 259 6.00 -5.24 15.47
N CYS A 260 6.32 -3.97 15.12
CA CYS A 260 7.70 -3.54 14.89
C CYS A 260 8.61 -3.75 16.11
N ILE A 261 8.14 -3.34 17.29
CA ILE A 261 8.87 -3.48 18.56
C ILE A 261 9.23 -4.95 18.81
N ARG A 262 8.29 -5.85 18.58
CA ARG A 262 8.50 -7.28 18.80
C ARG A 262 9.44 -7.91 17.78
N ILE A 263 9.19 -7.66 16.49
CA ILE A 263 9.88 -8.34 15.39
C ILE A 263 11.32 -7.86 15.25
N PHE A 264 11.56 -6.57 15.50
CA PHE A 264 12.91 -5.98 15.43
C PHE A 264 13.62 -5.92 16.79
N ASN A 265 13.01 -6.45 17.86
CA ASN A 265 13.54 -6.45 19.23
C ASN A 265 13.94 -5.04 19.69
N ILE A 266 13.04 -4.07 19.52
CA ILE A 266 13.30 -2.66 19.86
C ILE A 266 13.28 -2.49 21.38
N GLU A 267 14.41 -2.13 21.97
CA GLU A 267 14.55 -1.91 23.42
C GLU A 267 13.90 -0.59 23.86
N LYS A 268 14.16 0.49 23.12
CA LYS A 268 13.65 1.84 23.41
C LYS A 268 12.28 2.04 22.79
N ARG A 269 11.24 1.47 23.43
CA ARG A 269 9.89 1.38 22.87
C ARG A 269 9.18 2.72 22.77
N ASP A 270 9.26 3.54 23.81
CA ASP A 270 8.56 4.82 23.85
C ASP A 270 9.17 5.81 22.88
N GLU A 271 10.50 5.83 22.78
CA GLU A 271 11.21 6.67 21.82
C GLU A 271 10.92 6.24 20.38
N PHE A 272 10.76 4.93 20.11
CA PHE A 272 10.34 4.44 18.80
C PHE A 272 8.93 4.89 18.44
N LYS A 273 8.00 4.83 19.42
CA LYS A 273 6.62 5.29 19.24
C LYS A 273 6.58 6.80 18.99
N LEU A 274 7.34 7.57 19.77
CA LEU A 274 7.46 9.02 19.61
C LEU A 274 8.06 9.40 18.25
N PHE A 275 9.13 8.72 17.84
CA PHE A 275 9.74 8.92 16.52
C PHE A 275 8.76 8.63 15.38
N THR A 276 8.03 7.52 15.47
CA THR A 276 7.01 7.16 14.48
C THR A 276 5.94 8.24 14.38
N ARG A 277 5.43 8.71 15.50
CA ARG A 277 4.43 9.79 15.57
C ARG A 277 4.94 11.07 14.92
N GLN A 278 6.15 11.50 15.29
CA GLN A 278 6.77 12.72 14.75
C GLN A 278 6.94 12.67 13.24
N LEU A 279 7.29 11.49 12.67
CA LEU A 279 7.37 11.32 11.22
C LEU A 279 6.00 11.41 10.54
N LEU A 280 4.98 10.76 11.11
CA LEU A 280 3.63 10.73 10.54
C LEU A 280 2.90 12.09 10.67
N GLU A 281 3.21 12.90 11.66
CA GLU A 281 2.69 14.27 11.80
C GLU A 281 3.36 15.24 10.83
N ASN A 282 4.60 14.96 10.38
CA ASN A 282 5.41 15.84 9.54
C ASN A 282 5.69 15.30 8.14
N ILE A 283 4.72 14.63 7.52
CA ILE A 283 4.82 14.10 6.16
C ILE A 283 5.09 15.19 5.11
N SER A 284 5.57 14.79 3.93
CA SER A 284 5.87 15.67 2.79
C SER A 284 6.90 16.77 3.10
N SER A 285 7.64 16.61 4.19
CA SER A 285 8.64 17.58 4.62
C SER A 285 10.05 17.02 4.46
N LEU A 286 10.99 17.91 4.21
CA LEU A 286 12.41 17.57 4.33
C LEU A 286 12.70 17.25 5.79
N PHE A 287 13.44 16.18 6.05
CA PHE A 287 13.81 15.82 7.40
C PHE A 287 15.29 15.56 7.57
N GLU A 288 15.79 15.86 8.74
CA GLU A 288 17.16 15.60 9.18
C GLU A 288 17.15 14.79 10.46
N LEU A 289 17.64 13.54 10.38
CA LEU A 289 17.71 12.64 11.53
C LEU A 289 18.52 13.20 12.71
N THR A 290 19.51 14.06 12.44
CA THR A 290 20.34 14.70 13.49
C THR A 290 19.53 15.62 14.37
N ASN A 291 18.57 16.35 13.83
CA ASN A 291 17.72 17.28 14.59
C ASN A 291 16.75 16.49 15.47
N ILE A 292 16.07 15.50 14.86
CA ILE A 292 15.16 14.62 15.58
C ILE A 292 15.88 13.87 16.70
N GLY A 293 17.09 13.35 16.43
CA GLY A 293 17.87 12.63 17.43
C GLY A 293 18.24 13.44 18.67
N ARG A 294 18.45 14.75 18.51
CA ARG A 294 18.68 15.64 19.64
C ARG A 294 17.41 15.84 20.49
N GLU A 295 16.25 15.99 19.85
CA GLU A 295 14.97 16.19 20.51
C GLU A 295 14.56 14.99 21.36
N ILE A 296 14.75 13.75 20.84
CA ILE A 296 14.31 12.52 21.52
C ILE A 296 15.46 11.74 22.18
N SER A 297 16.67 12.32 22.26
CA SER A 297 17.85 11.73 22.91
C SER A 297 18.25 10.37 22.37
N ILE A 298 18.18 10.18 21.05
CA ILE A 298 18.54 8.93 20.35
C ILE A 298 19.67 9.15 19.34
N SER A 299 20.58 8.17 19.25
CA SER A 299 21.66 8.22 18.29
C SER A 299 21.14 8.20 16.84
N LYS A 300 21.83 8.92 15.95
CA LYS A 300 21.49 8.92 14.52
C LYS A 300 21.45 7.50 13.93
N LYS A 301 22.37 6.62 14.33
CA LYS A 301 22.42 5.23 13.86
C LYS A 301 21.16 4.45 14.26
N THR A 302 20.69 4.63 15.50
CA THR A 302 19.45 4.00 15.97
C THR A 302 18.26 4.50 15.19
N LEU A 303 18.19 5.82 14.91
CA LEU A 303 17.12 6.40 14.09
C LEU A 303 17.16 5.91 12.63
N GLU A 304 18.33 5.71 12.06
CA GLU A 304 18.48 5.08 10.73
C GLU A 304 17.88 3.67 10.72
N ASN A 305 18.11 2.87 11.78
CA ASN A 305 17.49 1.56 11.91
C ASN A 305 15.97 1.66 12.06
N TYR A 306 15.47 2.56 12.92
CA TYR A 306 14.02 2.77 13.10
C TYR A 306 13.34 3.21 11.82
N LEU A 307 13.99 4.06 11.04
CA LEU A 307 13.49 4.49 9.73
C LEU A 307 13.36 3.29 8.76
N GLU A 308 14.37 2.41 8.72
CA GLU A 308 14.28 1.19 7.91
C GLU A 308 13.18 0.26 8.42
N TYR A 309 13.00 0.07 9.73
CA TYR A 309 11.91 -0.76 10.28
C TYR A 309 10.53 -0.22 9.88
N LEU A 310 10.32 1.09 9.95
CA LEU A 310 9.07 1.71 9.55
C LEU A 310 8.81 1.60 8.04
N LYS A 311 9.85 1.74 7.23
CA LYS A 311 9.78 1.56 5.79
C LYS A 311 9.43 0.12 5.42
N GLU A 312 10.06 -0.85 6.10
CA GLU A 312 9.82 -2.27 5.92
C GLU A 312 8.44 -2.71 6.37
N SER A 313 7.86 -2.00 7.32
CA SER A 313 6.50 -2.20 7.80
C SER A 313 5.46 -1.41 6.99
N TYR A 314 5.85 -0.82 5.87
CA TYR A 314 4.98 0.00 5.01
C TYR A 314 4.34 1.21 5.72
N VAL A 315 4.94 1.71 6.79
CA VAL A 315 4.45 2.90 7.52
C VAL A 315 4.87 4.17 6.84
N ILE A 316 6.09 4.18 6.30
CA ILE A 316 6.67 5.31 5.59
C ILE A 316 7.31 4.90 4.27
N GLU A 317 7.43 5.86 3.39
CA GLU A 317 8.22 5.81 2.17
C GLU A 317 9.17 7.01 2.10
N ILE A 318 10.28 6.84 1.40
CA ILE A 318 11.30 7.88 1.27
C ILE A 318 11.44 8.27 -0.19
N LEU A 319 11.18 9.55 -0.49
CA LEU A 319 11.45 10.14 -1.79
C LEU A 319 12.79 10.87 -1.76
N TYR A 320 13.63 10.58 -2.74
CA TYR A 320 14.95 11.17 -2.86
C TYR A 320 14.96 12.32 -3.86
N ARG A 321 15.82 13.30 -3.57
CA ARG A 321 16.12 14.36 -4.55
C ARG A 321 16.65 13.76 -5.83
N ASN A 322 16.24 14.35 -6.98
CA ASN A 322 16.71 13.94 -8.30
C ASN A 322 18.24 14.06 -8.41
N HIS A 323 18.89 12.94 -8.73
CA HIS A 323 20.33 12.89 -8.95
C HIS A 323 20.70 11.77 -9.93
N ARG A 324 21.68 12.05 -10.80
CA ARG A 324 22.14 11.11 -11.83
C ARG A 324 22.86 9.86 -11.27
N SER A 325 23.49 9.97 -10.09
CA SER A 325 24.24 8.86 -9.48
C SER A 325 23.44 8.19 -8.37
N PRO A 326 23.13 6.89 -8.48
CA PRO A 326 22.45 6.10 -7.43
C PRO A 326 23.20 6.11 -6.09
N ILE A 327 24.55 6.05 -6.12
CA ILE A 327 25.40 5.99 -4.92
C ILE A 327 25.28 7.28 -4.09
N LYS A 328 25.12 8.44 -4.75
CA LYS A 328 24.96 9.72 -4.06
C LYS A 328 23.53 9.93 -3.55
N LYS A 329 22.54 9.20 -4.08
CA LYS A 329 21.13 9.30 -3.73
C LYS A 329 20.91 9.13 -2.22
N GLY A 330 21.56 8.15 -1.60
CA GLY A 330 21.43 7.87 -0.16
C GLY A 330 21.90 8.99 0.80
N ARG A 331 22.81 9.88 0.34
CA ARG A 331 23.36 10.99 1.14
C ARG A 331 22.65 12.32 0.91
N MET A 332 21.63 12.35 0.04
CA MET A 332 20.93 13.56 -0.37
C MET A 332 19.75 13.89 0.50
N LEU A 333 19.19 15.08 0.27
CA LEU A 333 17.92 15.50 0.87
C LEU A 333 16.82 14.47 0.58
N LYS A 334 16.01 14.20 1.57
CA LYS A 334 14.93 13.21 1.56
C LYS A 334 13.65 13.88 2.05
N LYS A 335 12.53 13.48 1.44
CA LYS A 335 11.18 13.74 1.96
C LYS A 335 10.59 12.43 2.46
N ILE A 336 9.83 12.49 3.54
CA ILE A 336 9.08 11.34 4.05
C ILE A 336 7.64 11.46 3.60
N TYR A 337 7.13 10.33 3.12
CA TYR A 337 5.74 10.12 2.80
C TYR A 337 5.20 8.92 3.58
N THR A 338 3.91 8.85 3.76
CA THR A 338 3.23 7.65 4.28
C THR A 338 2.34 7.05 3.21
N PRO A 339 2.29 5.73 3.05
CA PRO A 339 1.32 5.09 2.16
C PRO A 339 -0.13 5.36 2.56
N CYS A 340 -0.37 5.81 3.79
CA CYS A 340 -1.70 6.07 4.33
C CYS A 340 -1.78 7.42 5.05
N VAL A 341 -2.33 8.44 4.38
CA VAL A 341 -2.49 9.78 4.97
C VAL A 341 -3.51 9.82 6.11
N ASN A 342 -4.38 8.82 6.22
CA ASN A 342 -5.30 8.70 7.35
C ASN A 342 -4.54 8.61 8.69
N PHE A 343 -3.29 8.14 8.71
CA PHE A 343 -2.44 8.17 9.90
C PHE A 343 -2.22 9.59 10.39
N THR A 344 -1.81 10.48 9.49
CA THR A 344 -1.59 11.89 9.81
C THR A 344 -2.89 12.57 10.24
N CYS A 345 -3.99 12.28 9.55
CA CYS A 345 -5.28 12.86 9.89
C CYS A 345 -5.78 12.40 11.27
N ALA A 346 -5.65 11.11 11.59
CA ALA A 346 -6.06 10.57 12.89
C ALA A 346 -5.22 11.12 14.05
N LEU A 347 -3.88 11.18 13.89
CA LEU A 347 -2.98 11.69 14.93
C LEU A 347 -3.19 13.17 15.23
N ASN A 348 -3.63 13.96 14.24
CA ASN A 348 -3.97 15.38 14.39
C ASN A 348 -5.46 15.63 14.63
N HIS A 349 -6.28 14.58 14.76
CA HIS A 349 -7.73 14.66 14.95
C HIS A 349 -8.45 15.50 13.88
N TYR A 350 -7.97 15.49 12.64
CA TYR A 350 -8.61 16.22 11.54
C TYR A 350 -9.95 15.60 11.15
N SER A 351 -10.87 16.48 10.79
CA SER A 351 -12.18 16.18 10.23
C SER A 351 -12.32 16.81 8.83
N PRO A 352 -13.32 16.43 8.03
CA PRO A 352 -13.55 17.07 6.73
C PRO A 352 -13.73 18.58 6.78
N LYS A 353 -14.18 19.13 7.92
CA LYS A 353 -14.34 20.58 8.13
C LYS A 353 -13.01 21.33 8.29
N ASP A 354 -11.92 20.61 8.54
CA ASP A 354 -10.60 21.22 8.78
C ASP A 354 -9.80 21.39 7.48
N ILE A 355 -10.25 20.76 6.37
CA ILE A 355 -9.61 20.84 5.06
C ILE A 355 -9.40 22.30 4.62
N ASP A 356 -10.40 23.15 4.85
CA ASP A 356 -10.34 24.57 4.49
C ASP A 356 -9.76 25.47 5.59
N LYS A 357 -9.77 24.98 6.85
CA LYS A 357 -9.32 25.77 8.00
C LYS A 357 -7.80 25.72 8.22
N VAL A 358 -7.15 24.63 7.79
CA VAL A 358 -5.71 24.40 7.99
C VAL A 358 -5.01 24.13 6.64
N PRO A 359 -5.04 25.07 5.67
CA PRO A 359 -4.62 24.83 4.30
C PRO A 359 -3.16 24.41 4.17
N GLN A 360 -2.28 24.85 5.07
CA GLN A 360 -0.86 24.47 5.03
C GLN A 360 -0.66 22.97 5.36
N ALA A 361 -1.39 22.43 6.35
CA ALA A 361 -1.34 21.01 6.69
C ALA A 361 -1.94 20.17 5.56
N PHE A 362 -3.10 20.60 5.05
CA PHE A 362 -3.74 19.89 3.94
C PHE A 362 -2.95 19.97 2.63
N GLY A 363 -2.20 21.04 2.38
CA GLY A 363 -1.24 21.09 1.27
C GLY A 363 -0.24 19.94 1.31
N LYS A 364 0.34 19.64 2.48
CA LYS A 364 1.25 18.50 2.68
C LYS A 364 0.55 17.15 2.57
N ILE A 365 -0.66 17.02 3.10
CA ILE A 365 -1.47 15.80 3.01
C ILE A 365 -1.83 15.51 1.55
N ILE A 366 -2.23 16.52 0.78
CA ILE A 366 -2.51 16.39 -0.64
C ILE A 366 -1.24 16.03 -1.42
N GLU A 367 -0.12 16.68 -1.13
CA GLU A 367 1.17 16.29 -1.73
C GLU A 367 1.47 14.81 -1.49
N ASN A 368 1.26 14.31 -0.26
CA ASN A 368 1.46 12.90 0.05
C ASN A 368 0.50 11.98 -0.71
N VAL A 369 -0.78 12.30 -0.79
CA VAL A 369 -1.77 11.49 -1.53
C VAL A 369 -1.42 11.44 -3.01
N ILE A 370 -1.00 12.55 -3.59
CA ILE A 370 -0.51 12.61 -4.98
C ILE A 370 0.73 11.73 -5.15
N TYR A 371 1.70 11.80 -4.22
CA TYR A 371 2.84 10.90 -4.23
C TYR A 371 2.42 9.43 -4.25
N ASN A 372 1.50 9.03 -3.37
CA ASN A 372 1.02 7.65 -3.30
C ASN A 372 0.40 7.19 -4.62
N THR A 373 -0.42 8.06 -5.24
CA THR A 373 -1.06 7.83 -6.53
C THR A 373 -0.02 7.65 -7.64
N LEU A 374 0.96 8.55 -7.71
CA LEU A 374 2.06 8.46 -8.68
C LEU A 374 2.91 7.20 -8.45
N ASN A 375 3.19 6.86 -7.19
CA ASN A 375 4.00 5.69 -6.83
C ASN A 375 3.35 4.38 -7.23
N LEU A 376 2.04 4.25 -7.06
CA LEU A 376 1.29 3.08 -7.51
C LEU A 376 1.36 2.90 -9.04
N LYS A 377 1.35 3.99 -9.80
CA LYS A 377 1.37 3.96 -11.27
C LYS A 377 2.76 3.78 -11.86
N TYR A 378 3.72 4.55 -11.35
CA TYR A 378 5.05 4.68 -11.98
C TYR A 378 6.16 3.98 -11.19
N GLY A 379 5.94 3.67 -9.93
CA GLY A 379 6.94 3.12 -9.00
C GLY A 379 7.89 4.19 -8.47
N ASN A 380 8.33 4.04 -7.22
CA ASN A 380 9.19 4.99 -6.50
C ASN A 380 10.51 5.33 -7.23
N ASP A 381 11.07 4.37 -7.96
CA ASP A 381 12.33 4.58 -8.69
C ASP A 381 12.20 5.58 -9.84
N ASN A 382 11.00 5.78 -10.36
CA ASN A 382 10.70 6.69 -11.44
C ASN A 382 10.23 8.07 -10.95
N ILE A 383 10.15 8.28 -9.63
CA ILE A 383 9.72 9.53 -9.02
C ILE A 383 10.88 10.13 -8.22
N SER A 384 11.01 11.43 -8.28
CA SER A 384 11.98 12.21 -7.50
C SER A 384 11.47 13.63 -7.30
N PHE A 385 12.03 14.38 -6.36
CA PHE A 385 11.78 15.82 -6.28
C PHE A 385 13.02 16.59 -6.71
N TRP A 386 12.84 17.87 -7.10
CA TRP A 386 13.96 18.73 -7.42
C TRP A 386 14.04 19.90 -6.44
N LYS A 387 15.25 20.19 -5.97
CA LYS A 387 15.50 21.33 -5.09
C LYS A 387 16.84 21.98 -5.38
N LYS A 388 16.83 23.30 -5.48
CA LYS A 388 18.04 24.13 -5.61
C LYS A 388 17.83 25.43 -4.82
N SER A 389 18.59 25.61 -3.74
CA SER A 389 18.38 26.71 -2.77
C SER A 389 16.92 26.72 -2.30
N ASN A 390 16.20 27.84 -2.44
CA ASN A 390 14.80 28.00 -2.05
C ASN A 390 13.79 27.60 -3.13
N LYS A 391 14.26 27.11 -4.30
CA LYS A 391 13.40 26.65 -5.39
C LYS A 391 13.19 25.15 -5.30
N GLU A 392 11.95 24.71 -5.39
CA GLU A 392 11.57 23.30 -5.29
C GLU A 392 10.50 22.96 -6.33
N ILE A 393 10.51 21.72 -6.82
CA ILE A 393 9.44 21.09 -7.59
C ILE A 393 9.11 19.78 -6.88
N ASP A 394 7.83 19.59 -6.57
CA ASP A 394 7.39 18.51 -5.70
C ASP A 394 7.66 17.15 -6.33
N PHE A 395 7.31 16.95 -7.61
CA PHE A 395 7.55 15.67 -8.27
C PHE A 395 8.10 15.84 -9.70
N LEU A 396 9.06 14.99 -10.00
CA LEU A 396 9.54 14.71 -11.33
C LEU A 396 9.25 13.25 -11.61
N VAL A 397 8.36 12.96 -12.53
CA VAL A 397 8.05 11.60 -12.97
C VAL A 397 8.77 11.33 -14.27
N THR A 398 9.51 10.22 -14.31
CA THR A 398 10.29 9.83 -15.50
C THR A 398 9.76 8.51 -16.04
N LYS A 399 9.50 8.45 -17.35
CA LYS A 399 9.14 7.23 -18.05
C LYS A 399 9.97 7.13 -19.32
N ASN A 400 10.81 6.12 -19.42
CA ASN A 400 11.82 6.01 -20.47
C ASN A 400 12.73 7.25 -20.49
N THR A 401 12.71 8.04 -21.59
CA THR A 401 13.48 9.28 -21.75
C THR A 401 12.67 10.54 -21.48
N LYS A 402 11.34 10.41 -21.29
CA LYS A 402 10.43 11.54 -21.06
C LYS A 402 10.31 11.85 -19.58
N GLN A 403 10.11 13.13 -19.27
CA GLN A 403 9.90 13.59 -17.90
C GLN A 403 8.72 14.56 -17.84
N ILE A 404 7.93 14.46 -16.77
CA ILE A 404 6.87 15.40 -16.40
C ILE A 404 7.29 16.05 -15.07
N ALA A 405 7.09 17.37 -14.97
CA ALA A 405 7.28 18.13 -13.75
C ALA A 405 5.92 18.48 -13.14
N ILE A 406 5.74 18.16 -11.85
CA ILE A 406 4.46 18.32 -11.14
C ILE A 406 4.69 19.19 -9.90
N GLU A 407 3.85 20.19 -9.74
CA GLU A 407 3.81 21.10 -8.60
C GLU A 407 2.45 20.97 -7.90
N VAL A 408 2.40 20.86 -6.59
CA VAL A 408 1.15 20.76 -5.83
C VAL A 408 0.84 22.11 -5.20
N LYS A 409 -0.29 22.71 -5.57
CA LYS A 409 -0.78 23.99 -5.06
C LYS A 409 -2.21 23.82 -4.57
N PHE A 410 -2.37 23.45 -3.30
CA PHE A 410 -3.70 23.29 -2.69
C PHE A 410 -4.33 24.66 -2.42
N SER A 411 -4.61 25.39 -3.48
CA SER A 411 -5.28 26.71 -3.46
C SER A 411 -6.14 26.91 -4.71
N ASP A 412 -7.05 27.85 -4.60
CA ASP A 412 -7.80 28.40 -5.72
C ASP A 412 -7.08 29.69 -6.21
N ASN A 413 -7.13 30.02 -7.48
CA ASN A 413 -6.51 31.21 -8.10
C ASN A 413 -4.98 31.26 -8.06
N ILE A 414 -4.34 30.31 -8.71
CA ILE A 414 -2.89 30.22 -8.78
C ILE A 414 -2.30 31.28 -9.73
N ASN A 415 -1.41 32.13 -9.19
CA ASN A 415 -0.71 33.13 -9.98
C ASN A 415 0.48 32.51 -10.73
N LEU A 416 0.63 32.84 -12.02
CA LEU A 416 1.75 32.36 -12.84
C LEU A 416 3.13 32.72 -12.27
N LYS A 417 3.24 33.79 -11.46
CA LYS A 417 4.49 34.14 -10.76
C LYS A 417 4.93 33.06 -9.77
N GLU A 418 3.98 32.36 -9.16
CA GLU A 418 4.25 31.27 -8.23
C GLU A 418 4.80 30.03 -8.96
N LEU A 419 4.53 29.91 -10.25
CA LEU A 419 4.99 28.83 -11.12
C LEU A 419 6.34 29.09 -11.79
N LYS A 420 7.02 30.19 -11.42
CA LYS A 420 8.32 30.56 -12.03
C LYS A 420 9.35 29.44 -11.91
N THR A 421 9.38 28.73 -10.78
CA THR A 421 10.32 27.61 -10.60
C THR A 421 10.02 26.46 -11.56
N LEU A 422 8.75 26.10 -11.73
CA LEU A 422 8.30 25.07 -12.66
C LEU A 422 8.65 25.45 -14.12
N THR A 423 8.31 26.67 -14.53
CA THR A 423 8.59 27.17 -15.92
C THR A 423 10.07 27.26 -16.20
N ASP A 424 10.89 27.79 -15.27
CA ASP A 424 12.34 27.83 -15.36
C ASP A 424 12.94 26.42 -15.54
N TYR A 425 12.45 25.46 -14.75
CA TYR A 425 12.91 24.08 -14.84
C TYR A 425 12.53 23.42 -16.17
N MET A 426 11.27 23.58 -16.60
CA MET A 426 10.79 23.06 -17.88
C MET A 426 11.63 23.58 -19.06
N LYS A 427 12.00 24.87 -19.04
CA LYS A 427 12.89 25.48 -20.04
C LYS A 427 14.29 24.86 -19.98
N LEU A 428 14.88 24.78 -18.77
CA LEU A 428 16.26 24.31 -18.57
C LEU A 428 16.42 22.82 -18.95
N LYS A 429 15.44 22.00 -18.65
CA LYS A 429 15.46 20.53 -18.84
C LYS A 429 14.73 20.07 -20.10
N LYS A 430 14.20 21.00 -20.90
CA LYS A 430 13.43 20.74 -22.13
C LYS A 430 12.21 19.84 -21.86
N VAL A 431 11.62 19.94 -20.66
CA VAL A 431 10.36 19.26 -20.31
C VAL A 431 9.23 19.97 -21.05
N GLU A 432 8.39 19.23 -21.77
CA GLU A 432 7.34 19.81 -22.62
C GLU A 432 6.04 20.05 -21.89
N CYS A 433 5.73 19.22 -20.90
CA CYS A 433 4.49 19.25 -20.15
C CYS A 433 4.76 19.46 -18.65
N GLY A 434 4.13 20.46 -18.08
CA GLY A 434 4.06 20.70 -16.63
C GLY A 434 2.64 20.45 -16.11
N ILE A 435 2.51 19.93 -14.90
CA ILE A 435 1.23 19.75 -14.24
C ILE A 435 1.24 20.52 -12.94
N VAL A 436 0.20 21.30 -12.70
CA VAL A 436 -0.08 21.94 -11.41
C VAL A 436 -1.30 21.27 -10.82
N ILE A 437 -1.12 20.60 -9.69
CA ILE A 437 -2.22 20.00 -8.93
C ILE A 437 -2.86 21.10 -8.10
N THR A 438 -4.12 21.37 -8.36
CA THR A 438 -4.88 22.47 -7.76
C THR A 438 -5.91 21.96 -6.77
N LYS A 439 -6.55 22.85 -6.03
CA LYS A 439 -7.71 22.52 -5.22
C LYS A 439 -8.94 22.23 -6.10
N ASN A 440 -9.33 23.19 -6.97
CA ASN A 440 -10.51 23.08 -7.83
C ASN A 440 -10.29 23.57 -9.28
N GLU A 441 -9.22 24.35 -9.54
CA GLU A 441 -8.97 24.93 -10.86
C GLU A 441 -8.63 23.84 -11.88
N ILE A 442 -9.35 23.76 -13.00
CA ILE A 442 -9.02 22.95 -14.17
C ILE A 442 -8.78 23.86 -15.36
N GLY A 443 -7.75 23.57 -16.15
CA GLY A 443 -7.42 24.36 -17.33
C GLY A 443 -6.06 24.06 -17.89
N LYS A 444 -5.69 24.80 -18.93
CA LYS A 444 -4.32 24.79 -19.49
C LYS A 444 -3.87 26.19 -19.83
N LYS A 445 -2.60 26.48 -19.62
CA LYS A 445 -1.97 27.77 -19.95
C LYS A 445 -0.67 27.50 -20.72
N GLU A 446 -0.40 28.28 -21.72
CA GLU A 446 0.87 28.23 -22.44
C GLU A 446 1.82 29.29 -21.89
N VAL A 447 3.02 28.87 -21.52
CA VAL A 447 4.07 29.74 -21.01
C VAL A 447 5.38 29.38 -21.70
N ASN A 448 5.97 30.34 -22.46
CA ASN A 448 7.21 30.13 -23.19
C ASN A 448 7.21 28.91 -24.13
N ASN A 449 6.15 28.72 -24.88
CA ASN A 449 5.91 27.55 -25.77
C ASN A 449 5.90 26.21 -25.05
N LYS A 450 5.52 26.20 -23.79
CA LYS A 450 5.31 24.99 -22.95
C LYS A 450 3.90 24.99 -22.38
N THR A 451 3.27 23.82 -22.35
CA THR A 451 1.92 23.70 -21.82
C THR A 451 1.98 23.32 -20.35
N ILE A 452 1.25 24.06 -19.53
CA ILE A 452 1.01 23.76 -18.13
C ILE A 452 -0.47 23.42 -17.96
N TYR A 453 -0.74 22.23 -17.44
CA TYR A 453 -2.07 21.76 -17.12
C TYR A 453 -2.37 22.00 -15.65
N PHE A 454 -3.53 22.57 -15.37
CA PHE A 454 -4.08 22.73 -14.02
C PHE A 454 -5.11 21.65 -13.81
N ILE A 455 -4.93 20.81 -12.80
CA ILE A 455 -5.80 19.65 -12.58
C ILE A 455 -6.13 19.55 -11.09
N PRO A 456 -7.41 19.58 -10.73
CA PRO A 456 -7.84 19.33 -9.36
C PRO A 456 -7.29 17.99 -8.81
N TYR A 457 -6.83 18.01 -7.56
CA TYR A 457 -6.22 16.84 -6.93
C TYR A 457 -7.11 15.59 -7.00
N TYR A 458 -8.41 15.74 -6.78
CA TYR A 458 -9.36 14.62 -6.79
C TYR A 458 -9.49 13.97 -8.18
N LEU A 459 -9.24 14.71 -9.25
CA LEU A 459 -9.21 14.13 -10.60
C LEU A 459 -7.95 13.29 -10.83
N ILE A 460 -6.80 13.69 -10.31
CA ILE A 460 -5.58 12.87 -10.35
C ILE A 460 -5.81 11.55 -9.62
N LEU A 461 -6.48 11.59 -8.47
CA LEU A 461 -6.81 10.37 -7.69
C LEU A 461 -7.77 9.44 -8.45
N MET A 462 -8.56 9.97 -9.39
CA MET A 462 -9.48 9.21 -10.24
C MET A 462 -8.84 8.67 -11.53
N LEU A 463 -7.73 9.24 -11.96
CA LEU A 463 -7.04 8.88 -13.20
C LEU A 463 -6.13 7.66 -13.06
N ILE A 464 -5.60 7.45 -11.85
CA ILE A 464 -4.51 6.51 -11.60
C ILE A 464 -4.93 5.42 -10.62
#